data_f98d15e99e9a1fc00fc617ca3c2e9c88
#
_entry.id   f98d15e99e9a1fc00fc617ca3c2e9c88
#
_cell.length_a   1.000
_cell.length_b   1.000
_cell.length_c   1.000
_cell.angle_alpha   90.00
_cell.angle_beta   90.00
_cell.angle_gamma   90.00
#
_symmetry.space_group_name_H-M   'P 1'
#
loop_
_entity.id
_entity.type
_entity.pdbx_description
1 polymer ?
#
loop_
_entity_poly.entity_id
_entity_poly.type
_entity_poly.pdbx_seq_one_letter_code
_entity_poly.pdbx_strand_id
1 'polypeptide(L)'
;SLSGGQQQRLSLGTALCMKRKLMLYDEPTSGQDGENLLRTAELIRAANKQAASTLIVTHDPELILHCATHILHIHAGEVKQFIPLDERGVIYMKKVFGEDAQTKKPQKTGIPRLLEFTGRHRPLLGAAQLLSGISALFLLGPFVCVYFAARALLTGLTGGGFVISSLVQWGVWALALELTGLIINFAALMCSHTAAFHTEKNLKMAALRHLSRMPMGYFEENPSGKLRKIIDENSAQMETYLAHQLPDLVSAQVTTVASLVLMLAMDWRIGLPLIVLMLASFACQMTMMGEKTMNFMKRYQDAQEEMNHEAVEYVRGISVIKVFGQSVHSIRRFKEAINAYRDDA
;
A
#
# COMPACT_ATOMS: atom_id res chain seq x y z
N SER A 1 17.68 29.36 -3.35
CA SER A 1 16.41 29.44 -2.61
C SER A 1 16.64 29.00 -1.17
N LEU A 2 16.02 29.69 -0.22
CA LEU A 2 16.07 29.32 1.20
C LEU A 2 15.27 28.03 1.41
N SER A 3 15.71 27.14 2.32
CA SER A 3 14.89 25.99 2.75
C SER A 3 13.65 26.47 3.51
N GLY A 4 12.59 25.64 3.58
CA GLY A 4 11.35 26.01 4.28
C GLY A 4 11.58 26.46 5.71
N GLY A 5 12.43 25.78 6.48
CA GLY A 5 12.81 26.18 7.83
C GLY A 5 13.63 27.48 7.91
N GLN A 6 14.42 27.81 6.86
CA GLN A 6 15.13 29.10 6.79
C GLN A 6 14.17 30.25 6.49
N GLN A 7 13.18 30.04 5.61
CA GLN A 7 12.14 31.01 5.30
C GLN A 7 11.30 31.32 6.55
N GLN A 8 10.94 30.29 7.31
CA GLN A 8 10.16 30.42 8.53
C GLN A 8 10.90 31.19 9.62
N ARG A 9 12.21 30.94 9.79
CA ARG A 9 13.06 31.72 10.72
C ARG A 9 13.23 33.17 10.29
N LEU A 10 13.36 33.42 8.99
CA LEU A 10 13.41 34.77 8.45
C LEU A 10 12.09 35.52 8.70
N SER A 11 10.95 34.87 8.47
CA SER A 11 9.61 35.40 8.77
C SER A 11 9.44 35.74 10.26
N LEU A 12 9.87 34.82 11.14
CA LEU A 12 9.86 35.03 12.58
C LEU A 12 10.73 36.24 12.99
N GLY A 13 11.97 36.30 12.46
CA GLY A 13 12.88 37.44 12.71
C GLY A 13 12.28 38.77 12.22
N THR A 14 11.65 38.76 11.06
CA THR A 14 10.96 39.97 10.52
C THR A 14 9.81 40.39 11.44
N ALA A 15 8.98 39.46 11.91
CA ALA A 15 7.87 39.74 12.83
C ALA A 15 8.37 40.34 14.15
N LEU A 16 9.50 39.84 14.68
CA LEU A 16 10.15 40.37 15.89
C LEU A 16 10.64 41.81 15.72
N CYS A 17 11.23 42.13 14.55
CA CYS A 17 11.68 43.48 14.25
C CYS A 17 10.57 44.51 14.15
N MET A 18 9.35 44.06 13.83
CA MET A 18 8.19 44.98 13.68
C MET A 18 7.66 45.55 14.99
N LYS A 19 8.08 45.12 16.16
CA LYS A 19 7.70 45.56 17.51
C LYS A 19 6.17 45.76 17.67
N ARG A 20 5.39 44.81 17.19
CA ARG A 20 3.90 44.85 17.28
C ARG A 20 3.44 44.50 18.69
N LYS A 21 2.33 45.12 19.10
CA LYS A 21 1.69 44.84 20.42
C LYS A 21 1.05 43.46 20.49
N LEU A 22 0.64 42.90 19.35
CA LEU A 22 0.05 41.58 19.23
C LEU A 22 0.74 40.83 18.08
N MET A 23 1.19 39.62 18.35
CA MET A 23 1.76 38.71 17.37
C MET A 23 0.95 37.41 17.29
N LEU A 24 0.71 36.94 16.08
CA LEU A 24 0.01 35.69 15.80
C LEU A 24 0.98 34.78 15.06
N TYR A 25 1.17 33.58 15.57
CA TYR A 25 1.99 32.53 14.95
C TYR A 25 1.14 31.31 14.71
N ASP A 26 1.21 30.77 13.52
CA ASP A 26 0.56 29.52 13.12
C ASP A 26 1.65 28.49 12.84
N GLU A 27 1.70 27.42 13.63
CA GLU A 27 2.66 26.32 13.57
C GLU A 27 4.14 26.78 13.38
N PRO A 28 4.68 27.65 14.26
CA PRO A 28 6.00 28.29 14.02
C PRO A 28 7.18 27.31 14.11
N THR A 29 6.98 26.07 14.56
CA THR A 29 7.98 25.01 14.69
C THR A 29 7.80 23.89 13.68
N SER A 30 6.82 23.98 12.78
CA SER A 30 6.55 22.95 11.78
C SER A 30 7.81 22.68 10.93
N GLY A 31 8.21 21.39 10.83
CA GLY A 31 9.39 20.97 10.08
C GLY A 31 10.73 21.36 10.68
N GLN A 32 10.80 21.80 11.94
CA GLN A 32 12.04 22.10 12.65
C GLN A 32 12.49 20.91 13.51
N ASP A 33 13.80 20.74 13.63
CA ASP A 33 14.41 19.81 14.57
C ASP A 33 14.39 20.39 16.01
N GLY A 34 14.63 19.53 17.00
CA GLY A 34 14.52 19.92 18.42
C GLY A 34 15.39 21.11 18.82
N GLU A 35 16.58 21.28 18.23
CA GLU A 35 17.46 22.43 18.55
C GLU A 35 16.90 23.75 18.00
N ASN A 36 16.37 23.72 16.77
CA ASN A 36 15.76 24.89 16.16
C ASN A 36 14.42 25.24 16.81
N LEU A 37 13.66 24.25 17.30
CA LEU A 37 12.45 24.47 18.11
C LEU A 37 12.76 25.25 19.38
N LEU A 38 13.79 24.85 20.13
CA LEU A 38 14.18 25.56 21.36
C LEU A 38 14.60 27.00 21.07
N ARG A 39 15.35 27.24 20.01
CA ARG A 39 15.74 28.60 19.57
C ARG A 39 14.51 29.44 19.20
N THR A 40 13.53 28.83 18.51
CA THR A 40 12.26 29.50 18.17
C THR A 40 11.47 29.86 19.43
N ALA A 41 11.38 28.96 20.38
CA ALA A 41 10.73 29.22 21.67
C ALA A 41 11.39 30.36 22.47
N GLU A 42 12.73 30.40 22.47
CA GLU A 42 13.49 31.48 23.12
C GLU A 42 13.24 32.85 22.46
N LEU A 43 13.19 32.90 21.12
CA LEU A 43 12.89 34.12 20.39
C LEU A 43 11.48 34.64 20.71
N ILE A 44 10.48 33.76 20.76
CA ILE A 44 9.10 34.10 21.13
C ILE A 44 9.04 34.63 22.59
N ARG A 45 9.75 33.98 23.51
CA ARG A 45 9.87 34.46 24.89
C ARG A 45 10.53 35.84 25.00
N ALA A 46 11.58 36.06 24.22
CA ALA A 46 12.24 37.36 24.19
C ALA A 46 11.31 38.47 23.66
N ALA A 47 10.48 38.18 22.68
CA ALA A 47 9.46 39.09 22.17
C ALA A 47 8.41 39.43 23.24
N ASN A 48 7.95 38.45 23.99
CA ASN A 48 6.99 38.66 25.08
C ASN A 48 7.54 39.55 26.21
N LYS A 49 8.82 39.49 26.50
CA LYS A 49 9.48 40.39 27.46
C LYS A 49 9.46 41.87 27.04
N GLN A 50 9.26 42.15 25.75
CA GLN A 50 9.15 43.51 25.21
C GLN A 50 7.70 44.05 25.16
N ALA A 51 6.82 43.55 26.01
CA ALA A 51 5.41 43.92 26.14
C ALA A 51 4.52 43.58 24.93
N ALA A 52 4.85 42.55 24.17
CA ALA A 52 3.99 42.00 23.12
C ALA A 52 3.14 40.85 23.65
N SER A 53 1.85 40.86 23.32
CA SER A 53 0.98 39.69 23.49
C SER A 53 1.16 38.77 22.30
N THR A 54 1.33 37.46 22.56
CA THR A 54 1.52 36.48 21.50
C THR A 54 0.46 35.38 21.59
N LEU A 55 -0.17 35.11 20.47
CA LEU A 55 -1.05 33.95 20.29
C LEU A 55 -0.37 32.97 19.36
N ILE A 56 -0.21 31.75 19.81
CA ILE A 56 0.43 30.67 19.04
C ILE A 56 -0.62 29.58 18.82
N VAL A 57 -0.87 29.21 17.57
CA VAL A 57 -1.62 28.02 17.20
C VAL A 57 -0.60 26.92 16.93
N THR A 58 -0.65 25.84 17.70
CA THR A 58 0.29 24.73 17.54
C THR A 58 -0.26 23.45 18.14
N HIS A 59 0.21 22.32 17.59
CA HIS A 59 0.01 20.98 18.14
C HIS A 59 1.29 20.40 18.78
N ASP A 60 2.34 21.22 18.92
CA ASP A 60 3.63 20.81 19.45
C ASP A 60 3.70 21.01 20.97
N PRO A 61 3.70 19.93 21.78
CA PRO A 61 3.74 20.03 23.22
C PRO A 61 5.05 20.62 23.76
N GLU A 62 6.18 20.43 23.05
CA GLU A 62 7.47 20.97 23.49
C GLU A 62 7.49 22.50 23.35
N LEU A 63 6.99 23.02 22.23
CA LEU A 63 6.85 24.47 22.07
C LEU A 63 5.98 25.09 23.18
N ILE A 64 4.83 24.46 23.47
CA ILE A 64 3.91 24.91 24.51
C ILE A 64 4.63 24.99 25.87
N LEU A 65 5.35 23.93 26.25
CA LEU A 65 6.09 23.88 27.52
C LEU A 65 7.19 24.94 27.63
N HIS A 66 7.82 25.29 26.52
CA HIS A 66 8.94 26.21 26.53
C HIS A 66 8.57 27.68 26.42
N CYS A 67 7.44 28.07 25.83
CA CYS A 67 7.14 29.48 25.60
C CYS A 67 5.73 29.93 26.00
N ALA A 68 4.77 29.04 26.20
CA ALA A 68 3.42 29.45 26.56
C ALA A 68 3.27 29.80 28.04
N THR A 69 2.37 30.72 28.34
CA THR A 69 1.94 31.09 29.72
C THR A 69 0.55 30.56 30.02
N HIS A 70 -0.29 30.42 28.99
CA HIS A 70 -1.67 29.92 29.08
C HIS A 70 -1.95 28.98 27.91
N ILE A 71 -2.86 28.05 28.11
CA ILE A 71 -3.35 27.14 27.09
C ILE A 71 -4.81 27.43 26.81
N LEU A 72 -5.14 27.66 25.54
CA LEU A 72 -6.51 27.70 25.04
C LEU A 72 -6.75 26.44 24.22
N HIS A 73 -7.47 25.47 24.76
CA HIS A 73 -7.81 24.24 24.05
C HIS A 73 -9.12 24.40 23.28
N ILE A 74 -9.05 24.27 21.94
CA ILE A 74 -10.21 24.33 21.06
C ILE A 74 -10.38 22.93 20.44
N HIS A 75 -11.60 22.38 20.52
CA HIS A 75 -11.96 21.11 19.91
C HIS A 75 -13.33 21.22 19.24
N ALA A 76 -13.41 20.77 17.99
CA ALA A 76 -14.63 20.84 17.16
C ALA A 76 -15.24 22.26 17.07
N GLY A 77 -14.40 23.31 17.06
CA GLY A 77 -14.85 24.71 16.97
C GLY A 77 -15.31 25.33 18.28
N GLU A 78 -15.28 24.60 19.40
CA GLU A 78 -15.65 25.07 20.73
C GLU A 78 -14.44 25.17 21.63
N VAL A 79 -14.41 26.21 22.47
CA VAL A 79 -13.42 26.36 23.54
C VAL A 79 -13.74 25.35 24.65
N LYS A 80 -12.88 24.36 24.82
CA LYS A 80 -13.02 23.34 25.87
C LYS A 80 -12.40 23.80 27.20
N GLN A 81 -11.26 24.46 27.14
CA GLN A 81 -10.55 24.88 28.33
C GLN A 81 -9.68 26.09 28.04
N PHE A 82 -9.59 27.00 29.04
CA PHE A 82 -8.60 28.08 29.10
C PHE A 82 -7.96 28.07 30.47
N ILE A 83 -6.69 27.75 30.57
CA ILE A 83 -5.96 27.56 31.83
C ILE A 83 -4.55 28.11 31.75
N PRO A 84 -3.97 28.60 32.88
CA PRO A 84 -2.55 28.91 32.93
C PRO A 84 -1.70 27.65 32.81
N LEU A 85 -0.49 27.79 32.28
CA LEU A 85 0.49 26.72 32.20
C LEU A 85 1.26 26.58 33.53
N ASP A 86 0.53 26.26 34.59
CA ASP A 86 1.05 25.82 35.89
C ASP A 86 1.10 24.26 35.94
N GLU A 87 1.33 23.70 37.11
CA GLU A 87 1.32 22.24 37.30
C GLU A 87 0.02 21.58 36.78
N ARG A 88 -1.13 22.23 36.95
CA ARG A 88 -2.44 21.73 36.48
C ARG A 88 -2.54 21.80 34.96
N GLY A 89 -2.04 22.92 34.38
CA GLY A 89 -1.99 23.08 32.92
C GLY A 89 -1.09 22.07 32.26
N VAL A 90 0.06 21.75 32.84
CA VAL A 90 0.97 20.70 32.35
C VAL A 90 0.32 19.32 32.44
N ILE A 91 -0.38 19.00 33.53
CA ILE A 91 -1.13 17.74 33.67
C ILE A 91 -2.24 17.66 32.62
N TYR A 92 -2.99 18.73 32.43
CA TYR A 92 -4.05 18.81 31.43
C TYR A 92 -3.49 18.59 30.00
N MET A 93 -2.40 19.29 29.68
CA MET A 93 -1.74 19.14 28.39
C MET A 93 -1.27 17.71 28.14
N LYS A 94 -0.59 17.09 29.12
CA LYS A 94 -0.18 15.68 29.04
C LYS A 94 -1.36 14.73 28.85
N LYS A 95 -2.51 15.04 29.43
CA LYS A 95 -3.73 14.26 29.24
C LYS A 95 -4.26 14.42 27.82
N VAL A 96 -4.38 15.63 27.29
CA VAL A 96 -4.88 15.91 25.95
C VAL A 96 -3.97 15.26 24.88
N PHE A 97 -2.67 15.52 24.96
CA PHE A 97 -1.71 14.91 24.00
C PHE A 97 -1.50 13.41 24.24
N GLY A 98 -1.70 12.92 25.47
CA GLY A 98 -1.64 11.49 25.80
C GLY A 98 -2.89 10.73 25.39
N GLU A 99 -4.08 11.35 25.45
CA GLU A 99 -5.32 10.76 24.94
C GLU A 99 -5.30 10.65 23.42
N ASP A 100 -4.77 11.63 22.70
CA ASP A 100 -4.56 11.55 21.26
C ASP A 100 -3.56 10.43 20.86
N ALA A 101 -2.57 10.16 21.70
CA ALA A 101 -1.66 9.04 21.52
C ALA A 101 -2.29 7.69 21.87
N GLN A 102 -3.23 7.64 22.84
CA GLN A 102 -3.88 6.40 23.28
C GLN A 102 -5.14 6.06 22.47
N THR A 103 -5.76 7.02 21.78
CA THR A 103 -6.92 6.78 20.91
C THR A 103 -6.55 6.11 19.57
N LYS A 104 -5.29 5.92 19.28
CA LYS A 104 -4.89 4.98 18.22
C LYS A 104 -5.08 3.55 18.74
N LYS A 105 -6.32 3.01 18.68
CA LYS A 105 -6.53 1.56 18.68
C LYS A 105 -5.47 0.95 17.77
N PRO A 106 -4.83 -0.18 18.18
CA PRO A 106 -3.85 -0.84 17.33
C PRO A 106 -4.48 -1.00 15.95
N GLN A 107 -3.96 -0.25 14.98
CA GLN A 107 -4.52 -0.30 13.63
C GLN A 107 -4.21 -1.69 13.10
N LYS A 108 -5.26 -2.43 12.76
CA LYS A 108 -5.11 -3.68 12.06
C LYS A 108 -4.24 -3.44 10.83
N THR A 109 -3.22 -4.25 10.63
CA THR A 109 -2.33 -4.15 9.47
C THR A 109 -2.64 -5.28 8.48
N GLY A 110 -2.29 -5.11 7.21
CA GLY A 110 -2.47 -6.13 6.18
C GLY A 110 -3.93 -6.39 5.79
N ILE A 111 -4.24 -7.65 5.46
CA ILE A 111 -5.55 -8.08 4.96
C ILE A 111 -6.72 -7.70 5.89
N PRO A 112 -6.65 -7.85 7.23
CA PRO A 112 -7.72 -7.43 8.13
C PRO A 112 -8.06 -5.93 8.02
N ARG A 113 -7.07 -5.07 7.75
CA ARG A 113 -7.28 -3.65 7.53
C ARG A 113 -7.97 -3.39 6.18
N LEU A 114 -7.54 -4.09 5.14
CA LEU A 114 -8.13 -3.99 3.80
C LEU A 114 -9.60 -4.40 3.82
N LEU A 115 -9.95 -5.46 4.54
CA LEU A 115 -11.32 -5.92 4.71
C LEU A 115 -12.23 -4.88 5.40
N GLU A 116 -11.69 -3.99 6.23
CA GLU A 116 -12.49 -2.89 6.80
C GLU A 116 -13.03 -1.97 5.71
N PHE A 117 -12.22 -1.68 4.68
CA PHE A 117 -12.63 -0.85 3.54
C PHE A 117 -13.61 -1.56 2.60
N THR A 118 -13.62 -2.90 2.56
CA THR A 118 -14.61 -3.68 1.80
C THR A 118 -16.03 -3.52 2.37
N GLY A 119 -16.15 -3.28 3.68
CA GLY A 119 -17.40 -2.92 4.34
C GLY A 119 -18.53 -3.94 4.08
N ARG A 120 -19.66 -3.49 3.51
CA ARG A 120 -20.86 -4.29 3.23
C ARG A 120 -20.62 -5.39 2.18
N HIS A 121 -19.58 -5.29 1.36
CA HIS A 121 -19.29 -6.22 0.26
C HIS A 121 -18.36 -7.37 0.67
N ARG A 122 -17.99 -7.51 1.96
CA ARG A 122 -17.20 -8.64 2.48
C ARG A 122 -17.76 -10.02 2.10
N PRO A 123 -19.07 -10.28 2.17
CA PRO A 123 -19.61 -11.59 1.80
C PRO A 123 -19.40 -11.93 0.32
N LEU A 124 -19.39 -10.93 -0.58
CA LEU A 124 -19.07 -11.14 -2.00
C LEU A 124 -17.63 -11.61 -2.20
N LEU A 125 -16.69 -11.07 -1.42
CA LEU A 125 -15.30 -11.51 -1.47
C LEU A 125 -15.16 -12.96 -0.99
N GLY A 126 -15.87 -13.35 0.08
CA GLY A 126 -15.92 -14.74 0.54
C GLY A 126 -16.58 -15.68 -0.48
N ALA A 127 -17.68 -15.25 -1.10
CA ALA A 127 -18.35 -16.00 -2.16
C ALA A 127 -17.44 -16.19 -3.38
N ALA A 128 -16.69 -15.16 -3.78
CA ALA A 128 -15.73 -15.24 -4.87
C ALA A 128 -14.68 -16.33 -4.63
N GLN A 129 -14.12 -16.38 -3.42
CA GLN A 129 -13.11 -17.40 -3.05
C GLN A 129 -13.70 -18.81 -3.04
N LEU A 130 -14.91 -18.98 -2.47
CA LEU A 130 -15.60 -20.28 -2.47
C LEU A 130 -15.90 -20.75 -3.90
N LEU A 131 -16.44 -19.87 -4.75
CA LEU A 131 -16.74 -20.18 -6.14
C LEU A 131 -15.48 -20.48 -6.95
N SER A 132 -14.38 -19.74 -6.70
CA SER A 132 -13.08 -20.01 -7.33
C SER A 132 -12.54 -21.39 -6.96
N GLY A 133 -12.63 -21.79 -5.69
CA GLY A 133 -12.26 -23.13 -5.27
C GLY A 133 -13.13 -24.22 -5.87
N ILE A 134 -14.45 -24.03 -5.95
CA ILE A 134 -15.38 -24.97 -6.58
C ILE A 134 -15.08 -25.07 -8.09
N SER A 135 -14.89 -23.95 -8.76
CA SER A 135 -14.51 -23.91 -10.18
C SER A 135 -13.24 -24.73 -10.45
N ALA A 136 -12.22 -24.58 -9.60
CA ALA A 136 -10.96 -25.30 -9.71
C ALA A 136 -11.17 -26.83 -9.70
N LEU A 137 -12.10 -27.34 -8.87
CA LEU A 137 -12.43 -28.77 -8.87
C LEU A 137 -13.13 -29.22 -10.16
N PHE A 138 -14.04 -28.42 -10.71
CA PHE A 138 -14.70 -28.72 -11.98
C PHE A 138 -13.71 -28.71 -13.14
N LEU A 139 -12.78 -27.77 -13.19
CA LEU A 139 -11.73 -27.66 -14.23
C LEU A 139 -10.70 -28.80 -14.15
N LEU A 140 -10.60 -29.54 -13.05
CA LEU A 140 -9.85 -30.79 -12.96
C LEU A 140 -10.62 -32.00 -13.52
N GLY A 141 -11.94 -31.91 -13.62
CA GLY A 141 -12.81 -33.00 -14.08
C GLY A 141 -12.45 -33.56 -15.45
N PRO A 142 -12.16 -32.75 -16.46
CA PRO A 142 -11.75 -33.23 -17.79
C PRO A 142 -10.55 -34.17 -17.77
N PHE A 143 -9.56 -33.93 -16.89
CA PHE A 143 -8.38 -34.81 -16.74
C PHE A 143 -8.78 -36.21 -16.24
N VAL A 144 -9.75 -36.29 -15.32
CA VAL A 144 -10.32 -37.56 -14.87
C VAL A 144 -11.06 -38.27 -16.00
N CYS A 145 -11.83 -37.54 -16.81
CA CYS A 145 -12.50 -38.08 -18.00
C CYS A 145 -11.51 -38.60 -19.03
N VAL A 146 -10.42 -37.89 -19.28
CA VAL A 146 -9.32 -38.34 -20.18
C VAL A 146 -8.71 -39.63 -19.67
N TYR A 147 -8.46 -39.77 -18.38
CA TYR A 147 -7.96 -41.00 -17.79
C TYR A 147 -8.89 -42.19 -18.08
N PHE A 148 -10.20 -42.05 -17.83
CA PHE A 148 -11.17 -43.12 -18.07
C PHE A 148 -11.33 -43.41 -19.57
N ALA A 149 -11.28 -42.42 -20.43
CA ALA A 149 -11.29 -42.59 -21.89
C ALA A 149 -10.03 -43.36 -22.38
N ALA A 150 -8.85 -42.99 -21.87
CA ALA A 150 -7.60 -43.70 -22.20
C ALA A 150 -7.63 -45.15 -21.70
N ARG A 151 -8.16 -45.41 -20.51
CA ARG A 151 -8.34 -46.76 -19.98
C ARG A 151 -9.29 -47.56 -20.82
N ALA A 152 -10.43 -47.01 -21.26
CA ALA A 152 -11.40 -47.65 -22.13
C ALA A 152 -10.78 -48.02 -23.50
N LEU A 153 -9.94 -47.10 -24.05
CA LEU A 153 -9.19 -47.32 -25.29
C LEU A 153 -8.20 -48.50 -25.18
N LEU A 154 -7.37 -48.48 -24.10
CA LEU A 154 -6.40 -49.55 -23.86
C LEU A 154 -7.08 -50.92 -23.66
N THR A 155 -8.20 -50.99 -22.94
CA THR A 155 -8.98 -52.22 -22.76
C THR A 155 -9.53 -52.71 -24.09
N GLY A 156 -10.00 -51.82 -24.94
CA GLY A 156 -10.49 -52.18 -26.29
C GLY A 156 -9.38 -52.74 -27.19
N LEU A 157 -8.17 -52.21 -27.14
CA LEU A 157 -6.99 -52.66 -27.88
C LEU A 157 -6.48 -54.04 -27.43
N THR A 158 -6.67 -54.42 -26.17
CA THR A 158 -6.22 -55.68 -25.58
C THR A 158 -7.23 -56.84 -25.76
N GLY A 159 -8.29 -56.65 -26.55
CA GLY A 159 -9.21 -57.74 -26.95
C GLY A 159 -10.66 -57.64 -26.37
N GLY A 160 -11.00 -56.55 -25.69
CA GLY A 160 -12.30 -56.33 -25.08
C GLY A 160 -13.39 -55.72 -25.99
N GLY A 161 -13.11 -55.58 -27.29
CA GLY A 161 -14.03 -54.89 -28.21
C GLY A 161 -14.04 -53.36 -28.06
N PHE A 162 -13.96 -52.67 -29.17
CA PHE A 162 -13.87 -51.21 -29.21
C PHE A 162 -15.25 -50.58 -29.05
N VAL A 163 -15.51 -49.91 -27.93
CA VAL A 163 -16.80 -49.24 -27.67
C VAL A 163 -16.67 -47.73 -27.84
N ILE A 164 -16.90 -47.25 -29.08
CA ILE A 164 -16.86 -45.84 -29.48
C ILE A 164 -17.79 -45.01 -28.56
N SER A 165 -18.94 -45.57 -28.16
CA SER A 165 -19.91 -44.89 -27.28
C SER A 165 -19.32 -44.47 -25.92
N SER A 166 -18.41 -45.27 -25.35
CA SER A 166 -17.73 -44.94 -24.10
C SER A 166 -16.80 -43.73 -24.23
N LEU A 167 -16.08 -43.65 -25.34
CA LEU A 167 -15.21 -42.52 -25.61
C LEU A 167 -15.98 -41.21 -25.81
N VAL A 168 -17.07 -41.30 -26.60
CA VAL A 168 -17.98 -40.17 -26.80
C VAL A 168 -18.57 -39.69 -25.46
N GLN A 169 -19.03 -40.66 -24.63
CA GLN A 169 -19.57 -40.34 -23.31
C GLN A 169 -18.60 -39.58 -22.39
N TRP A 170 -17.36 -40.07 -22.31
CA TRP A 170 -16.34 -39.37 -21.50
C TRP A 170 -15.98 -38.02 -22.10
N GLY A 171 -15.98 -37.87 -23.42
CA GLY A 171 -15.79 -36.58 -24.10
C GLY A 171 -16.88 -35.57 -23.78
N VAL A 172 -18.17 -36.03 -23.78
CA VAL A 172 -19.31 -35.18 -23.40
C VAL A 172 -19.23 -34.75 -21.93
N TRP A 173 -18.88 -35.69 -21.03
CA TRP A 173 -18.69 -35.34 -19.61
C TRP A 173 -17.55 -34.37 -19.40
N ALA A 174 -16.42 -34.53 -20.10
CA ALA A 174 -15.30 -33.60 -20.02
C ALA A 174 -15.73 -32.18 -20.43
N LEU A 175 -16.44 -32.06 -21.56
CA LEU A 175 -16.96 -30.77 -22.03
C LEU A 175 -17.97 -30.15 -21.05
N ALA A 176 -18.87 -30.95 -20.49
CA ALA A 176 -19.87 -30.48 -19.55
C ALA A 176 -19.25 -29.98 -18.27
N LEU A 177 -18.22 -30.66 -17.74
CA LEU A 177 -17.50 -30.26 -16.54
C LEU A 177 -16.69 -28.98 -16.78
N GLU A 178 -16.00 -28.86 -17.93
CA GLU A 178 -15.24 -27.68 -18.32
C GLU A 178 -16.15 -26.45 -18.43
N LEU A 179 -17.26 -26.55 -19.18
CA LEU A 179 -18.20 -25.44 -19.34
C LEU A 179 -18.81 -25.02 -18.00
N THR A 180 -19.15 -26.00 -17.15
CA THR A 180 -19.66 -25.70 -15.80
C THR A 180 -18.60 -24.98 -14.96
N GLY A 181 -17.36 -25.46 -14.98
CA GLY A 181 -16.22 -24.82 -14.31
C GLY A 181 -16.01 -23.37 -14.77
N LEU A 182 -16.04 -23.11 -16.08
CA LEU A 182 -15.91 -21.77 -16.63
C LEU A 182 -17.04 -20.83 -16.21
N ILE A 183 -18.30 -21.30 -16.18
CA ILE A 183 -19.45 -20.50 -15.72
C ILE A 183 -19.28 -20.13 -14.25
N ILE A 184 -18.89 -21.08 -13.41
CA ILE A 184 -18.65 -20.84 -11.98
C ILE A 184 -17.48 -19.87 -11.79
N ASN A 185 -16.41 -20.03 -12.56
CA ASN A 185 -15.26 -19.13 -12.52
C ASN A 185 -15.64 -17.70 -12.91
N PHE A 186 -16.45 -17.55 -13.95
CA PHE A 186 -16.96 -16.24 -14.35
C PHE A 186 -17.80 -15.60 -13.24
N ALA A 187 -18.67 -16.37 -12.57
CA ALA A 187 -19.43 -15.88 -11.42
C ALA A 187 -18.50 -15.47 -10.25
N ALA A 188 -17.44 -16.24 -9.99
CA ALA A 188 -16.42 -15.92 -8.98
C ALA A 188 -15.75 -14.58 -9.28
N LEU A 189 -15.31 -14.37 -10.52
CA LEU A 189 -14.69 -13.12 -10.98
C LEU A 189 -15.66 -11.94 -10.87
N MET A 190 -16.91 -12.09 -11.25
CA MET A 190 -17.92 -11.02 -11.09
C MET A 190 -18.09 -10.60 -9.63
N CYS A 191 -18.11 -11.56 -8.70
CA CYS A 191 -18.17 -11.27 -7.27
C CYS A 191 -16.90 -10.57 -6.76
N SER A 192 -15.71 -11.04 -7.18
CA SER A 192 -14.44 -10.45 -6.74
C SER A 192 -14.25 -9.04 -7.26
N HIS A 193 -14.49 -8.79 -8.55
CA HIS A 193 -14.40 -7.46 -9.15
C HIS A 193 -15.36 -6.46 -8.50
N THR A 194 -16.63 -6.89 -8.27
CA THR A 194 -17.62 -6.03 -7.61
C THR A 194 -17.13 -5.62 -6.20
N ALA A 195 -16.60 -6.55 -5.43
CA ALA A 195 -16.06 -6.26 -4.09
C ALA A 195 -14.79 -5.40 -4.16
N ALA A 196 -13.91 -5.67 -5.13
CA ALA A 196 -12.65 -4.95 -5.32
C ALA A 196 -12.87 -3.48 -5.69
N PHE A 197 -13.74 -3.18 -6.67
CA PHE A 197 -14.07 -1.80 -7.07
C PHE A 197 -14.70 -0.99 -5.93
N HIS A 198 -15.55 -1.61 -5.12
CA HIS A 198 -16.11 -0.94 -3.96
C HIS A 198 -15.07 -0.69 -2.87
N THR A 199 -14.12 -1.61 -2.70
CA THR A 199 -13.00 -1.44 -1.75
C THR A 199 -12.07 -0.33 -2.21
N GLU A 200 -11.70 -0.30 -3.48
CA GLU A 200 -10.88 0.75 -4.09
C GLU A 200 -11.53 2.12 -3.92
N LYS A 201 -12.82 2.25 -4.26
CA LYS A 201 -13.58 3.48 -4.06
C LYS A 201 -13.55 3.94 -2.61
N ASN A 202 -13.81 3.03 -1.66
CA ASN A 202 -13.83 3.38 -0.24
C ASN A 202 -12.44 3.78 0.27
N LEU A 203 -11.38 3.14 -0.22
CA LEU A 203 -9.99 3.46 0.10
C LEU A 203 -9.62 4.86 -0.42
N LYS A 204 -9.92 5.15 -1.69
CA LYS A 204 -9.71 6.49 -2.29
C LYS A 204 -10.47 7.57 -1.53
N MET A 205 -11.73 7.32 -1.20
CA MET A 205 -12.55 8.27 -0.43
C MET A 205 -12.01 8.50 0.99
N ALA A 206 -11.51 7.45 1.65
CA ALA A 206 -10.88 7.58 2.97
C ALA A 206 -9.58 8.38 2.90
N ALA A 207 -8.74 8.12 1.88
CA ALA A 207 -7.51 8.86 1.64
C ALA A 207 -7.78 10.35 1.37
N LEU A 208 -8.74 10.67 0.49
CA LEU A 208 -9.11 12.05 0.19
C LEU A 208 -9.68 12.79 1.41
N ARG A 209 -10.53 12.12 2.21
CA ARG A 209 -11.02 12.71 3.48
C ARG A 209 -9.90 12.93 4.49
N HIS A 210 -8.90 12.07 4.50
CA HIS A 210 -7.74 12.26 5.36
C HIS A 210 -6.91 13.46 4.90
N LEU A 211 -6.61 13.56 3.60
CA LEU A 211 -5.89 14.69 3.03
C LEU A 211 -6.61 16.02 3.26
N SER A 212 -7.94 16.07 3.14
CA SER A 212 -8.70 17.30 3.37
C SER A 212 -8.61 17.85 4.81
N ARG A 213 -8.07 17.06 5.74
CA ARG A 213 -7.85 17.45 7.14
C ARG A 213 -6.40 17.76 7.45
N MET A 214 -5.49 17.58 6.48
CA MET A 214 -4.08 17.87 6.66
C MET A 214 -3.80 19.37 6.63
N PRO A 215 -2.84 19.86 7.41
CA PRO A 215 -2.42 21.26 7.38
C PRO A 215 -1.75 21.59 6.02
N MET A 216 -1.77 22.87 5.64
CA MET A 216 -1.20 23.33 4.36
C MET A 216 0.28 22.98 4.20
N GLY A 217 1.08 23.03 5.27
CA GLY A 217 2.49 22.65 5.22
C GLY A 217 2.76 21.23 4.74
N TYR A 218 1.82 20.29 4.99
CA TYR A 218 1.93 18.93 4.47
C TYR A 218 1.99 18.88 2.93
N PHE A 219 1.27 19.78 2.26
CA PHE A 219 1.22 19.84 0.79
C PHE A 219 2.45 20.51 0.19
N GLU A 220 3.18 21.32 0.95
CA GLU A 220 4.45 21.89 0.54
C GLU A 220 5.55 20.82 0.47
N GLU A 221 5.57 19.88 1.42
CA GLU A 221 6.51 18.77 1.46
C GLU A 221 6.12 17.60 0.55
N ASN A 222 4.82 17.47 0.24
CA ASN A 222 4.28 16.37 -0.56
C ASN A 222 3.59 16.91 -1.81
N PRO A 223 4.32 17.06 -2.92
CA PRO A 223 3.77 17.58 -4.16
C PRO A 223 2.59 16.74 -4.67
N SER A 224 1.62 17.38 -5.31
CA SER A 224 0.37 16.78 -5.78
C SER A 224 0.56 15.52 -6.64
N GLY A 225 1.64 15.45 -7.41
CA GLY A 225 1.99 14.27 -8.20
C GLY A 225 2.29 13.04 -7.36
N LYS A 226 3.04 13.21 -6.25
CA LYS A 226 3.34 12.14 -5.29
C LYS A 226 2.06 11.64 -4.60
N LEU A 227 1.22 12.57 -4.15
CA LEU A 227 -0.05 12.23 -3.49
C LEU A 227 -1.01 11.51 -4.45
N ARG A 228 -1.09 11.97 -5.70
CA ARG A 228 -1.87 11.31 -6.74
C ARG A 228 -1.39 9.89 -6.99
N LYS A 229 -0.07 9.67 -7.12
CA LYS A 229 0.52 8.33 -7.27
C LYS A 229 0.10 7.41 -6.12
N ILE A 230 0.24 7.86 -4.87
CA ILE A 230 -0.14 7.09 -3.69
C ILE A 230 -1.63 6.72 -3.70
N ILE A 231 -2.51 7.65 -4.07
CA ILE A 231 -3.96 7.42 -4.03
C ILE A 231 -4.41 6.57 -5.22
N ASP A 232 -3.97 6.88 -6.43
CA ASP A 232 -4.46 6.20 -7.63
C ASP A 232 -3.76 4.85 -7.84
N GLU A 233 -2.42 4.83 -7.86
CA GLU A 233 -1.67 3.61 -8.19
C GLU A 233 -1.75 2.56 -7.09
N ASN A 234 -1.57 2.94 -5.83
CA ASN A 234 -1.63 1.97 -4.73
C ASN A 234 -3.05 1.44 -4.52
N SER A 235 -4.09 2.27 -4.76
CA SER A 235 -5.47 1.79 -4.68
C SER A 235 -5.82 0.84 -5.82
N ALA A 236 -5.30 1.08 -7.04
CA ALA A 236 -5.47 0.17 -8.17
C ALA A 236 -4.74 -1.16 -7.95
N GLN A 237 -3.54 -1.15 -7.34
CA GLN A 237 -2.86 -2.38 -6.94
C GLN A 237 -3.67 -3.20 -5.93
N MET A 238 -4.34 -2.55 -4.97
CA MET A 238 -5.24 -3.23 -4.03
C MET A 238 -6.48 -3.81 -4.71
N GLU A 239 -7.01 -3.11 -5.72
CA GLU A 239 -8.09 -3.64 -6.56
C GLU A 239 -7.64 -4.91 -7.29
N THR A 240 -6.52 -4.86 -8.00
CA THR A 240 -5.93 -6.01 -8.71
C THR A 240 -5.67 -7.20 -7.78
N TYR A 241 -5.17 -6.94 -6.57
CA TYR A 241 -4.95 -7.97 -5.55
C TYR A 241 -6.26 -8.67 -5.16
N LEU A 242 -7.32 -7.92 -4.87
CA LEU A 242 -8.61 -8.47 -4.46
C LEU A 242 -9.37 -9.11 -5.61
N ALA A 243 -9.29 -8.53 -6.81
CA ALA A 243 -10.03 -9.00 -7.98
C ALA A 243 -9.46 -10.29 -8.56
N HIS A 244 -8.13 -10.42 -8.61
CA HIS A 244 -7.43 -11.50 -9.30
C HIS A 244 -6.58 -12.35 -8.37
N GLN A 245 -5.60 -11.76 -7.69
CA GLN A 245 -4.59 -12.55 -6.96
C GLN A 245 -5.19 -13.39 -5.83
N LEU A 246 -6.18 -12.87 -5.14
CA LEU A 246 -6.79 -13.58 -4.01
C LEU A 246 -7.65 -14.79 -4.47
N PRO A 247 -8.54 -14.69 -5.47
CA PRO A 247 -9.23 -15.85 -6.06
C PRO A 247 -8.28 -16.85 -6.71
N ASP A 248 -7.25 -16.38 -7.42
CA ASP A 248 -6.25 -17.23 -8.07
C ASP A 248 -5.44 -18.04 -7.06
N LEU A 249 -5.09 -17.43 -5.92
CA LEU A 249 -4.39 -18.13 -4.83
C LEU A 249 -5.23 -19.29 -4.29
N VAL A 250 -6.52 -19.06 -4.06
CA VAL A 250 -7.45 -20.12 -3.59
C VAL A 250 -7.60 -21.22 -4.64
N SER A 251 -7.80 -20.84 -5.91
CA SER A 251 -7.87 -21.78 -7.02
C SER A 251 -6.62 -22.63 -7.13
N ALA A 252 -5.44 -22.02 -7.07
CA ALA A 252 -4.14 -22.73 -7.13
C ALA A 252 -3.98 -23.71 -5.96
N GLN A 253 -4.33 -23.30 -4.74
CA GLN A 253 -4.27 -24.18 -3.57
C GLN A 253 -5.20 -25.39 -3.70
N VAL A 254 -6.46 -25.15 -4.07
CA VAL A 254 -7.46 -26.21 -4.28
C VAL A 254 -7.03 -27.15 -5.40
N THR A 255 -6.58 -26.62 -6.54
CA THR A 255 -6.09 -27.41 -7.67
C THR A 255 -4.90 -28.29 -7.26
N THR A 256 -3.93 -27.72 -6.53
CA THR A 256 -2.75 -28.47 -6.06
C THR A 256 -3.15 -29.60 -5.15
N VAL A 257 -3.95 -29.34 -4.11
CA VAL A 257 -4.37 -30.35 -3.16
C VAL A 257 -5.24 -31.45 -3.84
N ALA A 258 -6.21 -31.03 -4.67
CA ALA A 258 -7.05 -31.96 -5.38
C ALA A 258 -6.27 -32.82 -6.38
N SER A 259 -5.30 -32.26 -7.10
CA SER A 259 -4.44 -33.03 -8.01
C SER A 259 -3.60 -34.06 -7.27
N LEU A 260 -3.03 -33.70 -6.12
CA LEU A 260 -2.27 -34.65 -5.28
C LEU A 260 -3.16 -35.79 -4.78
N VAL A 261 -4.37 -35.48 -4.30
CA VAL A 261 -5.32 -36.49 -3.86
C VAL A 261 -5.72 -37.42 -5.00
N LEU A 262 -6.01 -36.87 -6.19
CA LEU A 262 -6.34 -37.66 -7.38
C LEU A 262 -5.18 -38.56 -7.81
N MET A 263 -3.96 -38.07 -7.82
CA MET A 263 -2.77 -38.87 -8.18
C MET A 263 -2.55 -40.03 -7.22
N LEU A 264 -2.67 -39.79 -5.92
CA LEU A 264 -2.54 -40.85 -4.89
C LEU A 264 -3.67 -41.87 -5.00
N ALA A 265 -4.90 -41.43 -5.29
CA ALA A 265 -6.07 -42.31 -5.41
C ALA A 265 -6.01 -43.18 -6.66
N MET A 266 -5.42 -42.66 -7.77
CA MET A 266 -5.29 -43.40 -9.02
C MET A 266 -4.14 -44.41 -8.99
N ASP A 267 -2.96 -43.98 -8.60
CA ASP A 267 -1.79 -44.85 -8.39
C ASP A 267 -0.82 -44.21 -7.39
N TRP A 268 -0.79 -44.70 -6.17
CA TRP A 268 0.09 -44.20 -5.12
C TRP A 268 1.57 -44.37 -5.46
N ARG A 269 1.92 -45.38 -6.30
CA ARG A 269 3.32 -45.66 -6.72
C ARG A 269 3.88 -44.56 -7.60
N ILE A 270 3.03 -43.93 -8.41
CA ILE A 270 3.39 -42.77 -9.23
C ILE A 270 3.20 -41.47 -8.45
N GLY A 271 2.16 -41.41 -7.63
CA GLY A 271 1.84 -40.22 -6.82
C GLY A 271 2.93 -39.84 -5.83
N LEU A 272 3.53 -40.81 -5.12
CA LEU A 272 4.59 -40.56 -4.13
C LEU A 272 5.85 -39.90 -4.74
N PRO A 273 6.47 -40.42 -5.83
CA PRO A 273 7.59 -39.73 -6.49
C PRO A 273 7.27 -38.31 -6.93
N LEU A 274 6.06 -38.07 -7.46
CA LEU A 274 5.64 -36.74 -7.91
C LEU A 274 5.48 -35.76 -6.74
N ILE A 275 4.97 -36.20 -5.59
CA ILE A 275 4.95 -35.38 -4.37
C ILE A 275 6.36 -35.00 -3.94
N VAL A 276 7.31 -35.95 -3.96
CA VAL A 276 8.72 -35.66 -3.62
C VAL A 276 9.32 -34.62 -4.57
N LEU A 277 9.07 -34.74 -5.87
CA LEU A 277 9.52 -33.76 -6.86
C LEU A 277 8.89 -32.37 -6.64
N MET A 278 7.60 -32.33 -6.30
CA MET A 278 6.90 -31.08 -5.99
C MET A 278 7.48 -30.42 -4.72
N LEU A 279 7.75 -31.20 -3.66
CA LEU A 279 8.36 -30.67 -2.44
C LEU A 279 9.80 -30.18 -2.71
N ALA A 280 10.57 -30.90 -3.53
CA ALA A 280 11.91 -30.47 -3.94
C ALA A 280 11.87 -29.16 -4.73
N SER A 281 10.92 -29.02 -5.67
CA SER A 281 10.71 -27.78 -6.43
C SER A 281 10.33 -26.62 -5.50
N PHE A 282 9.43 -26.85 -4.56
CA PHE A 282 9.03 -25.84 -3.57
C PHE A 282 10.20 -25.42 -2.68
N ALA A 283 11.01 -26.39 -2.20
CA ALA A 283 12.22 -26.10 -1.43
C ALA A 283 13.23 -25.26 -2.25
N CYS A 284 13.43 -25.61 -3.53
CA CYS A 284 14.28 -24.83 -4.43
C CYS A 284 13.75 -23.39 -4.58
N GLN A 285 12.44 -23.22 -4.79
CA GLN A 285 11.83 -21.90 -4.90
C GLN A 285 11.97 -21.06 -3.61
N MET A 286 11.85 -21.69 -2.45
CA MET A 286 12.06 -21.02 -1.16
C MET A 286 13.49 -20.50 -0.99
N THR A 287 14.51 -21.19 -1.52
CA THR A 287 15.89 -20.69 -1.49
C THR A 287 16.06 -19.43 -2.34
N MET A 288 15.29 -19.31 -3.44
CA MET A 288 15.29 -18.10 -4.28
C MET A 288 14.60 -16.90 -3.62
N MET A 289 13.72 -17.11 -2.64
CA MET A 289 13.05 -16.06 -1.88
C MET A 289 13.83 -15.60 -0.63
N GLY A 290 15.09 -16.03 -0.47
CA GLY A 290 15.93 -15.69 0.66
C GLY A 290 16.33 -14.21 0.72
N GLU A 291 16.91 -13.79 1.85
CA GLU A 291 17.33 -12.39 2.11
C GLU A 291 18.20 -11.78 1.01
N LYS A 292 19.04 -12.59 0.37
CA LYS A 292 19.91 -12.12 -0.73
C LYS A 292 19.10 -11.64 -1.94
N THR A 293 18.07 -12.40 -2.32
CA THR A 293 17.20 -12.05 -3.45
C THR A 293 16.30 -10.87 -3.11
N MET A 294 15.79 -10.81 -1.87
CA MET A 294 15.02 -9.65 -1.40
C MET A 294 15.86 -8.38 -1.39
N ASN A 295 17.11 -8.44 -0.95
CA ASN A 295 18.03 -7.29 -0.98
C ASN A 295 18.42 -6.90 -2.41
N PHE A 296 18.59 -7.89 -3.30
CA PHE A 296 18.79 -7.63 -4.72
C PHE A 296 17.59 -6.94 -5.35
N MET A 297 16.37 -7.47 -5.12
CA MET A 297 15.14 -6.89 -5.64
C MET A 297 14.91 -5.47 -5.14
N LYS A 298 15.24 -5.20 -3.88
CA LYS A 298 15.15 -3.86 -3.30
C LYS A 298 16.11 -2.90 -4.01
N ARG A 299 17.39 -3.27 -4.17
CA ARG A 299 18.37 -2.43 -4.89
C ARG A 299 17.95 -2.16 -6.33
N TYR A 300 17.45 -3.19 -7.02
CA TYR A 300 16.92 -3.05 -8.37
C TYR A 300 15.76 -2.06 -8.46
N GLN A 301 14.80 -2.13 -7.49
CA GLN A 301 13.68 -1.20 -7.42
C GLN A 301 14.14 0.22 -7.09
N ASP A 302 15.07 0.39 -6.15
CA ASP A 302 15.64 1.68 -5.78
C ASP A 302 16.37 2.31 -6.99
N ALA A 303 17.16 1.55 -7.73
CA ALA A 303 17.84 2.00 -8.95
C ALA A 303 16.86 2.37 -10.08
N GLN A 304 15.77 1.62 -10.23
CA GLN A 304 14.70 1.93 -11.18
C GLN A 304 13.96 3.22 -10.82
N GLU A 305 13.69 3.44 -9.53
CA GLU A 305 13.03 4.67 -9.05
C GLU A 305 13.92 5.89 -9.29
N GLU A 306 15.22 5.79 -8.99
CA GLU A 306 16.20 6.85 -9.23
C GLU A 306 16.32 7.17 -10.73
N MET A 307 16.41 6.15 -11.59
CA MET A 307 16.44 6.34 -13.04
C MET A 307 15.18 7.06 -13.54
N ASN A 308 14.00 6.68 -13.05
CA ASN A 308 12.75 7.33 -13.41
C ASN A 308 12.68 8.79 -12.92
N HIS A 309 13.18 9.06 -11.70
CA HIS A 309 13.27 10.40 -11.15
C HIS A 309 14.17 11.31 -12.01
N GLU A 310 15.38 10.87 -12.31
CA GLU A 310 16.34 11.61 -13.14
C GLU A 310 15.82 11.81 -14.59
N ALA A 311 15.09 10.83 -15.14
CA ALA A 311 14.44 10.96 -16.43
C ALA A 311 13.38 12.07 -16.45
N VAL A 312 12.55 12.15 -15.41
CA VAL A 312 11.53 13.21 -15.29
C VAL A 312 12.19 14.57 -15.08
N GLU A 313 13.24 14.67 -14.25
CA GLU A 313 14.00 15.92 -14.08
C GLU A 313 14.66 16.36 -15.39
N TYR A 314 15.24 15.43 -16.12
CA TYR A 314 15.83 15.72 -17.43
C TYR A 314 14.80 16.30 -18.41
N VAL A 315 13.62 15.66 -18.52
CA VAL A 315 12.54 16.13 -19.40
C VAL A 315 12.03 17.52 -18.98
N ARG A 316 11.86 17.76 -17.68
CA ARG A 316 11.46 19.08 -17.15
C ARG A 316 12.52 20.16 -17.41
N GLY A 317 13.80 19.79 -17.30
CA GLY A 317 14.93 20.68 -17.52
C GLY A 317 15.25 20.98 -18.99
N ILE A 318 14.68 20.25 -19.94
CA ILE A 318 15.00 20.35 -21.38
C ILE A 318 14.83 21.78 -21.93
N SER A 319 13.79 22.49 -21.51
CA SER A 319 13.54 23.87 -21.93
C SER A 319 14.63 24.82 -21.46
N VAL A 320 15.09 24.67 -20.22
CA VAL A 320 16.19 25.46 -19.64
C VAL A 320 17.51 25.11 -20.31
N ILE A 321 17.79 23.83 -20.53
CA ILE A 321 18.98 23.34 -21.23
C ILE A 321 19.07 23.92 -22.65
N LYS A 322 17.97 23.96 -23.38
CA LYS A 322 17.92 24.53 -24.73
C LYS A 322 18.16 26.03 -24.77
N VAL A 323 17.70 26.77 -23.75
CA VAL A 323 17.89 28.22 -23.68
C VAL A 323 19.31 28.61 -23.29
N PHE A 324 19.90 27.88 -22.34
CA PHE A 324 21.23 28.24 -21.78
C PHE A 324 22.39 27.39 -22.32
N GLY A 325 22.15 26.42 -23.19
CA GLY A 325 23.19 25.60 -23.81
C GLY A 325 24.00 24.72 -22.86
N GLN A 326 23.60 24.61 -21.60
CA GLN A 326 24.29 23.81 -20.57
C GLN A 326 23.66 22.44 -20.37
N SER A 327 24.12 21.46 -21.12
CA SER A 327 23.57 20.09 -21.08
C SER A 327 24.32 19.09 -20.18
N VAL A 328 25.53 19.47 -19.67
CA VAL A 328 26.49 18.45 -19.19
C VAL A 328 26.14 17.83 -17.85
N HIS A 329 25.49 18.56 -16.95
CA HIS A 329 25.29 18.08 -15.57
C HIS A 329 24.05 17.17 -15.43
N SER A 330 22.93 17.54 -16.01
CA SER A 330 21.69 16.73 -15.99
C SER A 330 21.79 15.47 -16.83
N ILE A 331 22.49 15.53 -17.99
CA ILE A 331 22.77 14.34 -18.80
C ILE A 331 23.69 13.36 -18.07
N ARG A 332 24.66 13.86 -17.31
CA ARG A 332 25.56 12.99 -16.55
C ARG A 332 24.84 12.21 -15.45
N ARG A 333 24.00 12.85 -14.64
CA ARG A 333 23.22 12.20 -13.60
C ARG A 333 22.29 11.13 -14.17
N PHE A 334 21.56 11.47 -15.23
CA PHE A 334 20.68 10.52 -15.90
C PHE A 334 21.46 9.32 -16.46
N LYS A 335 22.63 9.54 -17.04
CA LYS A 335 23.50 8.46 -17.55
C LYS A 335 24.06 7.60 -16.41
N GLU A 336 24.42 8.19 -15.28
CA GLU A 336 24.86 7.48 -14.07
C GLU A 336 23.74 6.61 -13.51
N ALA A 337 22.49 7.13 -13.43
CA ALA A 337 21.32 6.38 -13.00
C ALA A 337 20.98 5.21 -13.95
N ILE A 338 21.08 5.41 -15.27
CA ILE A 338 20.93 4.32 -16.26
C ILE A 338 21.99 3.24 -16.06
N ASN A 339 23.24 3.62 -15.83
CA ASN A 339 24.32 2.65 -15.63
C ASN A 339 24.12 1.87 -14.32
N ALA A 340 23.72 2.53 -13.23
CA ALA A 340 23.39 1.88 -11.95
C ALA A 340 22.26 0.87 -12.13
N TYR A 341 21.19 1.28 -12.80
CA TYR A 341 20.08 0.36 -13.13
C TYR A 341 20.52 -0.85 -13.96
N ARG A 342 21.36 -0.62 -14.97
CA ARG A 342 21.90 -1.71 -15.80
C ARG A 342 22.80 -2.66 -14.99
N ASP A 343 23.60 -2.14 -14.09
CA ASP A 343 24.56 -2.95 -13.32
C ASP A 343 23.87 -3.74 -12.19
N ASP A 344 22.67 -3.32 -11.76
CA ASP A 344 21.78 -4.04 -10.84
C ASP A 344 20.69 -4.88 -11.55
N ALA A 345 20.59 -4.85 -12.89
CA ALA A 345 19.66 -5.65 -13.70
C ALA A 345 20.33 -6.94 -14.24
#